data_5ed3f2b571004c92548e31c53b561af2
#
_entry.id   5ed3f2b571004c92548e31c53b561af2
#
_cell.length_a   1.000
_cell.length_b   1.000
_cell.length_c   1.000
_cell.angle_alpha   90.00
_cell.angle_beta   90.00
_cell.angle_gamma   90.00
#
_symmetry.space_group_name_H-M   'P 1'
#
loop_
_entity.id
_entity.type
_entity.pdbx_description
1 polymer ?
#
loop_
_entity_poly.entity_id
_entity_poly.type
_entity_poly.pdbx_seq_one_letter_code
_entity_poly.pdbx_strand_id
1 'polypeptide(L)'
;NAVFNAGAIKWQGRYILMARVEGADRKSFFAIAESPNGIDNFRFWDYPVTMPETNVPDTNIYDIRLVEHEDGWIYGLFCTERRDPSAPEGDQSAAIAQCGIARTKNLTDWERLPDLQTKSPQQRNVVLHPEFVDGKYAFYTRPQDSFIEAGKGGGIGFGLAADITKARIDEEVVIDKKVYHTVYEAKNGQGPAPIKTARGWLHLAHGVRNTAAGLRYVLYVFLTDLNELTKVTHKPAGYFLAPDANERIGDVSNVVFCNGWIAEENGDVYIYYASSDTRMHVATTTIQQLLDHVLHAPADGLRSAESVQTIVELIDQNKSFLQEPIDVNLAIRTQ
;
A
#
# COMPACT_ATOMS: atom_id res chain seq x y z
N ASN A 1 -8.21 -1.70 22.05
CA ASN A 1 -7.50 -0.63 21.42
C ASN A 1 -7.75 -0.58 19.91
N ALA A 2 -6.82 -0.75 19.00
CA ALA A 2 -7.07 -0.56 17.59
C ALA A 2 -6.72 -1.82 16.78
N VAL A 3 -7.47 -2.05 15.69
CA VAL A 3 -7.21 -3.08 14.69
C VAL A 3 -7.23 -2.42 13.31
N PHE A 4 -6.11 -2.41 12.60
CA PHE A 4 -5.95 -1.65 11.38
C PHE A 4 -4.79 -2.16 10.52
N ASN A 5 -4.59 -1.58 9.33
CA ASN A 5 -3.44 -1.79 8.44
C ASN A 5 -3.12 -3.28 8.19
N ALA A 6 -4.10 -4.04 7.69
CA ALA A 6 -3.92 -5.46 7.45
C ALA A 6 -3.29 -5.76 6.08
N GLY A 7 -2.28 -6.63 6.05
CA GLY A 7 -1.91 -7.37 4.85
C GLY A 7 -2.99 -8.39 4.50
N ALA A 8 -3.16 -8.71 3.22
CA ALA A 8 -4.21 -9.61 2.77
C ALA A 8 -3.71 -10.58 1.70
N ILE A 9 -4.16 -11.82 1.76
CA ILE A 9 -4.00 -12.84 0.71
C ILE A 9 -5.23 -13.76 0.69
N LYS A 10 -5.42 -14.46 -0.43
CA LYS A 10 -6.34 -15.59 -0.49
C LYS A 10 -5.55 -16.89 -0.31
N TRP A 11 -5.83 -17.62 0.74
CA TRP A 11 -5.11 -18.84 1.07
C TRP A 11 -6.08 -19.99 1.36
N GLN A 12 -5.89 -21.12 0.69
CA GLN A 12 -6.75 -22.31 0.80
C GLN A 12 -8.25 -22.01 0.66
N GLY A 13 -8.60 -21.12 -0.26
CA GLY A 13 -9.98 -20.71 -0.52
C GLY A 13 -10.60 -19.76 0.52
N ARG A 14 -9.81 -19.30 1.51
CA ARG A 14 -10.23 -18.34 2.55
C ARG A 14 -9.57 -16.98 2.30
N TYR A 15 -10.25 -15.92 2.66
CA TYR A 15 -9.70 -14.56 2.66
C TYR A 15 -9.01 -14.30 3.99
N ILE A 16 -7.72 -14.09 3.95
CA ILE A 16 -6.88 -13.93 5.13
C ILE A 16 -6.46 -12.48 5.26
N LEU A 17 -6.68 -11.92 6.44
CA LEU A 17 -6.15 -10.63 6.85
C LEU A 17 -5.17 -10.84 7.99
N MET A 18 -3.97 -10.32 7.85
CA MET A 18 -2.99 -10.24 8.93
C MET A 18 -2.96 -8.80 9.43
N ALA A 19 -3.79 -8.52 10.43
CA ALA A 19 -4.05 -7.18 10.92
C ALA A 19 -3.00 -6.75 11.96
N ARG A 20 -2.65 -5.46 11.93
CA ARG A 20 -1.98 -4.81 13.06
C ARG A 20 -2.99 -4.65 14.20
N VAL A 21 -2.63 -5.12 15.37
CA VAL A 21 -3.34 -4.87 16.61
C VAL A 21 -2.44 -4.04 17.51
N GLU A 22 -2.92 -2.91 17.98
CA GLU A 22 -2.17 -2.06 18.90
C GLU A 22 -2.76 -2.12 20.30
N GLY A 23 -1.94 -2.42 21.29
CA GLY A 23 -2.28 -2.48 22.70
C GLY A 23 -2.30 -1.10 23.38
N ALA A 24 -2.78 -1.05 24.63
CA ALA A 24 -2.79 0.17 25.46
C ALA A 24 -1.37 0.67 25.80
N ASP A 25 -0.39 -0.22 25.73
CA ASP A 25 1.03 0.05 25.92
C ASP A 25 1.74 0.54 24.66
N ARG A 26 0.96 0.80 23.57
CA ARG A 26 1.45 1.19 22.26
C ARG A 26 2.35 0.16 21.57
N LYS A 27 2.35 -1.08 22.01
CA LYS A 27 2.99 -2.15 21.27
C LYS A 27 2.03 -2.73 20.25
N SER A 28 2.52 -2.92 19.04
CA SER A 28 1.79 -3.58 17.96
C SER A 28 2.23 -5.03 17.83
N PHE A 29 1.29 -5.87 17.42
CA PHE A 29 1.52 -7.25 17.03
C PHE A 29 0.58 -7.60 15.88
N PHE A 30 0.77 -8.77 15.28
CA PHE A 30 -0.07 -9.23 14.19
C PHE A 30 -1.06 -10.29 14.68
N ALA A 31 -2.30 -10.18 14.20
CA ALA A 31 -3.33 -11.18 14.41
C ALA A 31 -3.97 -11.55 13.07
N ILE A 32 -4.19 -12.84 12.85
CA ILE A 32 -4.81 -13.34 11.63
C ILE A 32 -6.31 -13.42 11.84
N ALA A 33 -7.05 -12.87 10.88
CA ALA A 33 -8.49 -13.06 10.73
C ALA A 33 -8.79 -13.70 9.38
N GLU A 34 -9.76 -14.58 9.33
CA GLU A 34 -10.22 -15.22 8.10
C GLU A 34 -11.71 -14.99 7.83
N SER A 35 -12.06 -14.92 6.55
CA SER A 35 -13.44 -14.80 6.09
C SER A 35 -13.72 -15.81 4.97
N PRO A 36 -14.95 -16.33 4.86
CA PRO A 36 -15.36 -17.18 3.75
C PRO A 36 -15.61 -16.41 2.44
N ASN A 37 -15.92 -15.10 2.51
CA ASN A 37 -16.35 -14.30 1.37
C ASN A 37 -15.55 -13.02 1.14
N GLY A 38 -14.61 -12.67 2.04
CA GLY A 38 -13.75 -11.49 1.94
C GLY A 38 -14.42 -10.15 2.26
N ILE A 39 -15.70 -10.13 2.56
CA ILE A 39 -16.49 -8.91 2.83
C ILE A 39 -16.85 -8.81 4.31
N ASP A 40 -17.35 -9.89 4.87
CA ASP A 40 -17.81 -9.95 6.26
C ASP A 40 -17.44 -11.29 6.91
N ASN A 41 -17.99 -11.53 8.11
CA ASN A 41 -17.75 -12.77 8.88
C ASN A 41 -16.27 -13.05 9.12
N PHE A 42 -15.44 -12.02 9.24
CA PHE A 42 -14.06 -12.18 9.67
C PHE A 42 -13.99 -12.68 11.11
N ARG A 43 -13.24 -13.74 11.32
CA ARG A 43 -12.99 -14.33 12.64
C ARG A 43 -11.49 -14.41 12.88
N PHE A 44 -11.05 -13.83 13.99
CA PHE A 44 -9.66 -13.97 14.42
C PHE A 44 -9.36 -15.41 14.82
N TRP A 45 -8.15 -15.83 14.52
CA TRP A 45 -7.59 -17.06 15.06
C TRP A 45 -7.38 -16.93 16.57
N ASP A 46 -7.32 -18.06 17.28
CA ASP A 46 -7.29 -18.06 18.75
C ASP A 46 -6.05 -17.39 19.33
N TYR A 47 -4.95 -17.37 18.60
CA TYR A 47 -3.69 -16.79 19.04
C TYR A 47 -3.15 -15.75 18.06
N PRO A 48 -2.50 -14.68 18.56
CA PRO A 48 -1.76 -13.76 17.72
C PRO A 48 -0.55 -14.46 17.10
N VAL A 49 0.00 -13.86 16.04
CA VAL A 49 1.21 -14.34 15.41
C VAL A 49 2.42 -14.07 16.31
N THR A 50 3.12 -15.10 16.70
CA THR A 50 4.42 -14.96 17.34
C THR A 50 5.49 -14.77 16.28
N MET A 51 5.84 -13.51 16.00
CA MET A 51 6.91 -13.19 15.06
C MET A 51 8.26 -13.45 15.73
N PRO A 52 9.11 -14.33 15.16
CA PRO A 52 10.44 -14.55 15.72
C PRO A 52 11.29 -13.28 15.74
N GLU A 53 12.09 -13.09 16.75
CA GLU A 53 12.99 -11.96 16.88
C GLU A 53 14.32 -12.19 16.15
N THR A 54 14.99 -11.11 15.79
CA THR A 54 16.38 -11.11 15.34
C THR A 54 17.33 -11.01 16.55
N ASN A 55 18.64 -11.03 16.30
CA ASN A 55 19.65 -10.81 17.36
C ASN A 55 19.53 -9.41 18.01
N VAL A 56 18.87 -8.46 17.35
CA VAL A 56 18.52 -7.15 17.90
C VAL A 56 17.02 -7.09 18.01
N PRO A 57 16.46 -7.21 19.23
CA PRO A 57 15.00 -7.21 19.42
C PRO A 57 14.32 -5.95 18.91
N ASP A 58 13.14 -6.13 18.31
CA ASP A 58 12.31 -5.03 17.85
C ASP A 58 11.58 -4.39 19.03
N THR A 59 11.62 -3.07 19.11
CA THR A 59 10.79 -2.30 20.07
C THR A 59 9.32 -2.35 19.65
N ASN A 60 9.06 -2.31 18.35
CA ASN A 60 7.73 -2.40 17.77
C ASN A 60 7.79 -2.98 16.36
N ILE A 61 6.73 -3.70 15.95
CA ILE A 61 6.55 -4.22 14.59
C ILE A 61 5.14 -3.88 14.12
N TYR A 62 4.97 -3.46 12.85
CA TYR A 62 3.66 -3.04 12.36
C TYR A 62 3.57 -3.02 10.83
N ASP A 63 2.34 -2.89 10.33
CA ASP A 63 1.99 -2.64 8.94
C ASP A 63 2.54 -3.69 7.96
N ILE A 64 2.18 -4.95 8.21
CA ILE A 64 2.62 -6.06 7.36
C ILE A 64 1.91 -6.05 6.00
N ARG A 65 2.66 -6.36 4.95
CA ARG A 65 2.17 -6.68 3.60
C ARG A 65 2.44 -8.15 3.34
N LEU A 66 1.41 -8.86 2.96
CA LEU A 66 1.52 -10.26 2.58
C LEU A 66 1.63 -10.39 1.06
N VAL A 67 2.48 -11.30 0.61
CA VAL A 67 2.58 -11.66 -0.80
C VAL A 67 2.88 -13.15 -0.95
N GLU A 68 2.11 -13.81 -1.81
CA GLU A 68 2.46 -15.12 -2.34
C GLU A 68 3.44 -14.89 -3.49
N HIS A 69 4.68 -15.36 -3.31
CA HIS A 69 5.72 -15.18 -4.31
C HIS A 69 5.86 -16.44 -5.17
N GLU A 70 6.28 -16.29 -6.41
CA GLU A 70 6.39 -17.41 -7.38
C GLU A 70 7.38 -18.51 -6.96
N ASP A 71 8.26 -18.27 -5.98
CA ASP A 71 9.10 -19.30 -5.35
C ASP A 71 8.32 -20.21 -4.40
N GLY A 72 7.03 -19.97 -4.25
CA GLY A 72 6.09 -20.72 -3.45
C GLY A 72 6.14 -20.43 -1.96
N TRP A 73 6.78 -19.35 -1.51
CA TRP A 73 6.68 -18.85 -0.14
C TRP A 73 5.63 -17.73 -0.03
N ILE A 74 5.03 -17.64 1.13
CA ILE A 74 4.27 -16.46 1.56
C ILE A 74 5.25 -15.58 2.33
N TYR A 75 5.47 -14.36 1.87
CA TYR A 75 6.30 -13.38 2.54
C TYR A 75 5.45 -12.35 3.25
N GLY A 76 5.89 -11.97 4.44
CA GLY A 76 5.40 -10.81 5.18
C GLY A 76 6.52 -9.77 5.30
N LEU A 77 6.30 -8.59 4.71
CA LEU A 77 7.20 -7.44 4.87
C LEU A 77 6.52 -6.43 5.78
N PHE A 78 7.22 -5.97 6.80
CA PHE A 78 6.66 -5.10 7.83
C PHE A 78 7.66 -4.06 8.30
N CYS A 79 7.19 -3.00 8.93
CA CYS A 79 8.05 -2.03 9.58
C CYS A 79 8.53 -2.58 10.93
N THR A 80 9.82 -2.44 11.21
CA THR A 80 10.40 -2.64 12.52
C THR A 80 10.87 -1.33 13.09
N GLU A 81 10.75 -1.13 14.38
CA GLU A 81 11.31 0.02 15.08
C GLU A 81 12.21 -0.44 16.22
N ARG A 82 13.36 0.22 16.33
CA ARG A 82 14.35 -0.01 17.39
C ARG A 82 14.85 1.32 17.91
N ARG A 83 15.41 1.30 19.11
CA ARG A 83 16.15 2.47 19.60
C ARG A 83 17.28 2.80 18.65
N ASP A 84 17.47 4.09 18.40
CA ASP A 84 18.60 4.54 17.61
C ASP A 84 19.91 4.36 18.41
N PRO A 85 20.82 3.48 17.98
CA PRO A 85 22.06 3.26 18.69
C PRO A 85 23.04 4.45 18.58
N SER A 86 22.79 5.38 17.64
CA SER A 86 23.58 6.59 17.46
C SER A 86 23.07 7.79 18.27
N ALA A 87 21.95 7.63 18.99
CA ALA A 87 21.38 8.67 19.81
C ALA A 87 22.34 9.08 20.95
N PRO A 88 22.31 10.35 21.38
CA PRO A 88 23.09 10.81 22.54
C PRO A 88 22.85 9.94 23.78
N GLU A 89 23.89 9.81 24.61
CA GLU A 89 23.78 9.07 25.87
C GLU A 89 22.60 9.61 26.73
N GLY A 90 21.74 8.70 27.19
CA GLY A 90 20.55 9.04 27.96
C GLY A 90 19.30 9.39 27.15
N ASP A 91 19.38 9.62 25.85
CA ASP A 91 18.21 9.75 24.98
C ASP A 91 17.56 8.39 24.75
N GLN A 92 16.34 8.23 25.26
CA GLN A 92 15.53 7.03 25.10
C GLN A 92 14.39 7.21 24.09
N SER A 93 14.27 8.36 23.45
CA SER A 93 13.19 8.71 22.54
C SER A 93 13.52 8.50 21.07
N ALA A 94 14.80 8.53 20.71
CA ALA A 94 15.25 8.37 19.34
C ALA A 94 15.06 6.92 18.86
N ALA A 95 14.54 6.78 17.66
CA ALA A 95 14.25 5.49 17.04
C ALA A 95 14.68 5.46 15.56
N ILE A 96 14.98 4.26 15.08
CA ILE A 96 15.20 3.95 13.67
C ILE A 96 14.13 2.96 13.21
N ALA A 97 13.74 3.07 11.95
CA ALA A 97 12.82 2.15 11.30
C ALA A 97 13.47 1.44 10.12
N GLN A 98 13.23 0.11 10.03
CA GLN A 98 13.72 -0.72 8.94
C GLN A 98 12.58 -1.60 8.41
N CYS A 99 12.83 -2.27 7.30
CA CYS A 99 11.94 -3.27 6.76
C CYS A 99 12.30 -4.65 7.27
N GLY A 100 11.45 -5.21 8.13
CA GLY A 100 11.52 -6.61 8.52
C GLY A 100 10.97 -7.52 7.44
N ILE A 101 11.58 -8.69 7.27
CA ILE A 101 11.17 -9.73 6.33
C ILE A 101 10.93 -11.03 7.11
N ALA A 102 9.77 -11.65 6.90
CA ALA A 102 9.49 -12.99 7.37
C ALA A 102 8.82 -13.80 6.26
N ARG A 103 8.91 -15.13 6.33
CA ARG A 103 8.24 -16.03 5.40
C ARG A 103 7.60 -17.22 6.08
N THR A 104 6.63 -17.80 5.42
CA THR A 104 5.90 -18.96 5.92
C THR A 104 5.37 -19.82 4.78
N LYS A 105 4.94 -21.05 5.10
CA LYS A 105 4.18 -21.93 4.20
C LYS A 105 2.75 -22.18 4.69
N ASN A 106 2.44 -21.79 5.91
CA ASN A 106 1.19 -22.20 6.58
C ASN A 106 0.56 -21.09 7.45
N LEU A 107 1.13 -19.87 7.41
CA LEU A 107 0.69 -18.69 8.19
C LEU A 107 0.85 -18.82 9.72
N THR A 108 1.24 -19.97 10.24
CA THR A 108 1.48 -20.21 11.67
C THR A 108 2.96 -20.22 12.03
N ASP A 109 3.75 -20.92 11.23
CA ASP A 109 5.18 -21.06 11.45
C ASP A 109 5.94 -20.04 10.59
N TRP A 110 6.45 -19.02 11.24
CA TRP A 110 7.15 -17.93 10.58
C TRP A 110 8.66 -18.05 10.76
N GLU A 111 9.39 -17.94 9.66
CA GLU A 111 10.84 -17.76 9.64
C GLU A 111 11.17 -16.30 9.48
N ARG A 112 11.80 -15.69 10.49
CA ARG A 112 12.27 -14.30 10.44
C ARG A 112 13.61 -14.25 9.73
N LEU A 113 13.66 -13.52 8.61
CA LEU A 113 14.88 -13.25 7.86
C LEU A 113 15.52 -11.94 8.35
N PRO A 114 16.82 -11.69 8.03
CA PRO A 114 17.43 -10.40 8.26
C PRO A 114 16.66 -9.26 7.61
N ASP A 115 16.69 -8.09 8.24
CA ASP A 115 16.06 -6.89 7.69
C ASP A 115 16.67 -6.51 6.33
N LEU A 116 15.82 -5.96 5.46
CA LEU A 116 16.26 -5.42 4.17
C LEU A 116 17.32 -4.33 4.38
N GLN A 117 18.43 -4.47 3.68
CA GLN A 117 19.51 -3.49 3.66
C GLN A 117 19.43 -2.63 2.39
N THR A 118 19.50 -1.32 2.55
CA THR A 118 19.58 -0.36 1.45
C THR A 118 20.60 0.74 1.77
N LYS A 119 20.85 1.63 0.81
CA LYS A 119 21.67 2.83 1.05
C LYS A 119 20.94 3.90 1.86
N SER A 120 19.60 3.85 1.89
CA SER A 120 18.80 4.79 2.68
C SER A 120 18.95 4.51 4.17
N PRO A 121 19.08 5.55 5.01
CA PRO A 121 19.22 5.38 6.46
C PRO A 121 18.09 4.60 7.10
N GLN A 122 16.89 4.78 6.57
CA GLN A 122 15.68 4.13 7.06
C GLN A 122 14.78 3.69 5.91
N GLN A 123 13.98 2.66 6.16
CA GLN A 123 13.00 2.14 5.21
C GLN A 123 11.68 1.84 5.91
N ARG A 124 10.57 2.23 5.28
CA ARG A 124 9.22 1.87 5.70
C ARG A 124 8.36 1.52 4.50
N ASN A 125 7.28 0.78 4.73
CA ASN A 125 6.30 0.47 3.68
C ASN A 125 6.92 -0.20 2.45
N VAL A 126 7.89 -1.08 2.68
CA VAL A 126 8.48 -1.89 1.62
C VAL A 126 7.51 -3.01 1.24
N VAL A 127 7.43 -3.29 -0.04
CA VAL A 127 6.58 -4.32 -0.62
C VAL A 127 7.41 -5.21 -1.53
N LEU A 128 7.27 -6.52 -1.41
CA LEU A 128 7.87 -7.47 -2.33
C LEU A 128 6.98 -7.59 -3.58
N HIS A 129 7.59 -7.59 -4.75
CA HIS A 129 6.93 -7.93 -6.01
C HIS A 129 6.62 -9.43 -6.04
N PRO A 130 5.49 -9.88 -6.58
CA PRO A 130 5.11 -11.30 -6.50
C PRO A 130 5.93 -12.23 -7.41
N GLU A 131 6.63 -11.70 -8.40
CA GLU A 131 7.42 -12.46 -9.37
C GLU A 131 8.90 -12.04 -9.33
N PHE A 132 9.79 -12.93 -9.78
CA PHE A 132 11.17 -12.55 -10.01
C PHE A 132 11.30 -11.54 -11.17
N VAL A 133 12.25 -10.64 -11.05
CA VAL A 133 12.65 -9.72 -12.12
C VAL A 133 14.11 -9.97 -12.42
N ASP A 134 14.41 -10.40 -13.63
CA ASP A 134 15.76 -10.83 -14.02
C ASP A 134 16.39 -11.86 -13.06
N GLY A 135 15.55 -12.80 -12.57
CA GLY A 135 15.96 -13.84 -11.62
C GLY A 135 16.27 -13.33 -10.20
N LYS A 136 15.85 -12.11 -9.85
CA LYS A 136 16.06 -11.49 -8.54
C LYS A 136 14.73 -11.13 -7.88
N TYR A 137 14.73 -11.03 -6.57
CA TYR A 137 13.63 -10.48 -5.80
C TYR A 137 13.55 -8.97 -6.01
N ALA A 138 12.37 -8.47 -6.38
CA ALA A 138 12.14 -7.06 -6.63
C ALA A 138 11.32 -6.42 -5.49
N PHE A 139 11.71 -5.21 -5.09
CA PHE A 139 11.11 -4.52 -3.97
C PHE A 139 10.65 -3.12 -4.38
N TYR A 140 9.46 -2.75 -3.98
CA TYR A 140 9.03 -1.37 -3.93
C TYR A 140 9.37 -0.81 -2.56
N THR A 141 10.21 0.20 -2.52
CA THR A 141 10.79 0.75 -1.30
C THR A 141 10.22 2.13 -1.00
N ARG A 142 10.49 2.63 0.18
CA ARG A 142 10.25 4.03 0.53
C ARG A 142 11.45 4.58 1.29
N PRO A 143 12.47 5.04 0.56
CA PRO A 143 13.68 5.61 1.16
C PRO A 143 13.34 6.82 2.03
N GLN A 144 13.93 6.91 3.22
CA GLN A 144 13.72 7.99 4.17
C GLN A 144 15.04 8.46 4.77
N ASP A 145 15.14 9.79 4.95
CA ASP A 145 16.31 10.40 5.56
C ASP A 145 16.27 10.32 7.10
N SER A 146 15.06 10.29 7.68
CA SER A 146 14.85 10.21 9.13
C SER A 146 13.63 9.38 9.51
N PHE A 147 13.37 9.23 10.80
CA PHE A 147 12.26 8.42 11.32
C PHE A 147 10.87 8.87 10.83
N ILE A 148 10.62 10.16 10.69
CA ILE A 148 9.34 10.71 10.24
C ILE A 148 9.41 11.30 8.84
N GLU A 149 10.48 12.03 8.56
CA GLU A 149 10.63 12.80 7.33
C GLU A 149 11.17 11.93 6.19
N ALA A 150 10.43 11.89 5.10
CA ALA A 150 10.88 11.23 3.89
C ALA A 150 12.09 11.93 3.24
N GLY A 151 12.35 13.19 3.62
CA GLY A 151 13.49 13.96 3.14
C GLY A 151 13.47 14.24 1.64
N LYS A 152 14.64 14.49 1.09
CA LYS A 152 14.82 14.79 -0.36
C LYS A 152 14.64 13.54 -1.23
N GLY A 153 14.99 12.36 -0.71
CA GLY A 153 14.91 11.08 -1.40
C GLY A 153 13.53 10.43 -1.41
N GLY A 154 12.56 10.99 -0.69
CA GLY A 154 11.24 10.38 -0.52
C GLY A 154 10.47 10.17 -1.82
N GLY A 155 9.73 9.07 -1.86
CA GLY A 155 8.97 8.61 -3.01
C GLY A 155 8.80 7.09 -2.95
N ILE A 156 8.16 6.50 -3.96
CA ILE A 156 8.17 5.05 -4.15
C ILE A 156 9.46 4.72 -4.90
N GLY A 157 10.35 3.97 -4.25
CA GLY A 157 11.56 3.45 -4.85
C GLY A 157 11.35 2.05 -5.42
N PHE A 158 12.32 1.59 -6.18
CA PHE A 158 12.40 0.23 -6.72
C PHE A 158 13.84 -0.25 -6.64
N GLY A 159 14.03 -1.52 -6.26
CA GLY A 159 15.35 -2.12 -6.22
C GLY A 159 15.30 -3.64 -6.23
N LEU A 160 16.40 -4.27 -6.57
CA LEU A 160 16.55 -5.71 -6.73
C LEU A 160 17.53 -6.29 -5.70
N ALA A 161 17.20 -7.46 -5.16
CA ALA A 161 18.10 -8.25 -4.32
C ALA A 161 18.23 -9.67 -4.90
N ALA A 162 19.46 -10.18 -4.97
CA ALA A 162 19.72 -11.51 -5.52
C ALA A 162 19.28 -12.66 -4.58
N ASP A 163 19.26 -12.41 -3.28
CA ASP A 163 18.99 -13.42 -2.24
C ASP A 163 18.15 -12.79 -1.13
N ILE A 164 16.93 -13.29 -0.94
CA ILE A 164 16.02 -12.75 0.06
C ILE A 164 16.43 -13.10 1.49
N THR A 165 17.24 -14.15 1.69
CA THR A 165 17.70 -14.56 3.04
C THR A 165 18.74 -13.61 3.63
N LYS A 166 19.25 -12.71 2.82
CA LYS A 166 20.16 -11.60 3.17
C LYS A 166 19.91 -10.41 2.26
N ALA A 167 18.64 -10.03 2.11
CA ALA A 167 18.19 -9.05 1.14
C ALA A 167 18.95 -7.74 1.24
N ARG A 168 19.62 -7.37 0.15
CA ARG A 168 20.37 -6.14 -0.01
C ARG A 168 20.11 -5.52 -1.36
N ILE A 169 19.72 -4.26 -1.36
CA ILE A 169 19.54 -3.44 -2.55
C ILE A 169 20.71 -2.47 -2.63
N ASP A 170 21.56 -2.66 -3.62
CA ASP A 170 22.72 -1.78 -3.85
C ASP A 170 22.37 -0.54 -4.69
N GLU A 171 21.35 -0.66 -5.55
CA GLU A 171 20.83 0.43 -6.37
C GLU A 171 19.32 0.57 -6.20
N GLU A 172 18.90 1.75 -5.79
CA GLU A 172 17.50 2.08 -5.54
C GLU A 172 17.12 3.27 -6.44
N VAL A 173 16.07 3.08 -7.25
CA VAL A 173 15.57 4.10 -8.19
C VAL A 173 14.20 4.57 -7.72
N VAL A 174 13.99 5.88 -7.59
CA VAL A 174 12.67 6.43 -7.26
C VAL A 174 11.81 6.47 -8.52
N ILE A 175 10.78 5.65 -8.56
CA ILE A 175 9.85 5.49 -9.69
C ILE A 175 8.65 6.44 -9.61
N ASP A 176 8.22 6.81 -8.41
CA ASP A 176 7.15 7.78 -8.20
C ASP A 176 7.55 8.82 -7.14
N LYS A 177 7.92 10.00 -7.61
CA LYS A 177 8.45 11.10 -6.80
C LYS A 177 7.34 11.89 -6.13
N LYS A 178 7.68 12.52 -5.00
CA LYS A 178 6.88 13.59 -4.41
C LYS A 178 6.78 14.77 -5.37
N VAL A 179 5.59 15.38 -5.45
CA VAL A 179 5.36 16.56 -6.29
C VAL A 179 4.61 17.61 -5.49
N TYR A 180 5.11 18.83 -5.52
CA TYR A 180 4.49 19.98 -4.84
C TYR A 180 3.05 20.19 -5.28
N HIS A 181 2.20 20.48 -4.32
CA HIS A 181 0.79 20.78 -4.49
C HIS A 181 -0.04 19.66 -5.14
N THR A 182 0.34 18.43 -4.85
CA THR A 182 -0.42 17.22 -5.19
C THR A 182 -0.85 16.48 -3.93
N VAL A 183 -1.59 15.38 -4.07
CA VAL A 183 -2.00 14.55 -2.94
C VAL A 183 -0.84 13.78 -2.28
N TYR A 184 0.34 13.78 -2.90
CA TYR A 184 1.57 13.12 -2.45
C TYR A 184 2.75 14.09 -2.28
N GLU A 185 2.49 15.34 -1.95
CA GLU A 185 3.54 16.38 -1.82
C GLU A 185 4.49 16.17 -0.62
N ALA A 186 3.99 15.64 0.49
CA ALA A 186 4.81 15.43 1.68
C ALA A 186 5.54 14.09 1.64
N LYS A 187 4.84 13.01 1.31
CA LYS A 187 5.37 11.66 1.13
C LYS A 187 4.36 10.78 0.40
N ASN A 188 4.84 9.68 -0.14
CA ASN A 188 4.02 8.61 -0.69
C ASN A 188 4.68 7.27 -0.44
N GLY A 189 3.96 6.18 -0.70
CA GLY A 189 4.49 4.84 -0.54
C GLY A 189 3.55 3.80 -1.15
N GLN A 190 4.13 2.67 -1.53
CA GLN A 190 3.39 1.54 -2.00
C GLN A 190 2.46 1.01 -0.89
N GLY A 191 1.25 0.65 -1.24
CA GLY A 191 0.30 -0.06 -0.38
C GLY A 191 0.57 -1.56 -0.39
N PRO A 192 -0.32 -2.39 -0.96
CA PRO A 192 -0.11 -3.83 -1.16
C PRO A 192 0.81 -4.13 -2.34
N ALA A 193 1.13 -5.42 -2.56
CA ALA A 193 1.78 -5.89 -3.77
C ALA A 193 0.93 -5.55 -5.02
N PRO A 194 1.56 -5.20 -6.16
CA PRO A 194 0.82 -4.83 -7.35
C PRO A 194 0.08 -6.03 -7.97
N ILE A 195 -1.01 -5.76 -8.67
CA ILE A 195 -1.78 -6.77 -9.40
C ILE A 195 -1.34 -6.78 -10.87
N LYS A 196 -1.00 -7.96 -11.38
CA LYS A 196 -0.68 -8.16 -12.79
C LYS A 196 -1.94 -8.07 -13.64
N THR A 197 -1.91 -7.26 -14.67
CA THR A 197 -3.00 -7.12 -15.64
C THR A 197 -2.47 -7.20 -17.07
N ALA A 198 -3.34 -7.37 -18.06
CA ALA A 198 -2.94 -7.33 -19.46
C ALA A 198 -2.40 -5.95 -19.93
N ARG A 199 -2.60 -4.88 -19.13
CA ARG A 199 -2.23 -3.51 -19.46
C ARG A 199 -0.99 -3.01 -18.71
N GLY A 200 -0.47 -3.78 -17.77
CA GLY A 200 0.63 -3.42 -16.90
C GLY A 200 0.42 -3.92 -15.48
N TRP A 201 1.34 -3.58 -14.59
CA TRP A 201 1.19 -3.82 -13.16
C TRP A 201 0.39 -2.67 -12.55
N LEU A 202 -0.75 -3.03 -11.96
CA LEU A 202 -1.63 -2.07 -11.30
C LEU A 202 -1.18 -1.91 -9.84
N HIS A 203 -0.90 -0.68 -9.45
CA HIS A 203 -0.44 -0.31 -8.11
C HIS A 203 -1.52 0.45 -7.36
N LEU A 204 -1.64 0.16 -6.06
CA LEU A 204 -2.38 0.97 -5.10
C LEU A 204 -1.36 1.57 -4.11
N ALA A 205 -1.34 2.87 -4.00
CA ALA A 205 -0.38 3.61 -3.18
C ALA A 205 -1.09 4.62 -2.28
N HIS A 206 -0.42 5.05 -1.21
CA HIS A 206 -0.88 6.15 -0.39
C HIS A 206 -0.11 7.42 -0.71
N GLY A 207 -0.84 8.53 -0.78
CA GLY A 207 -0.30 9.87 -0.90
C GLY A 207 -0.57 10.67 0.37
N VAL A 208 0.38 11.52 0.74
CA VAL A 208 0.31 12.31 1.98
C VAL A 208 0.60 13.77 1.67
N ARG A 209 -0.25 14.64 2.17
CA ARG A 209 -0.04 16.08 2.16
C ARG A 209 -0.17 16.71 3.53
N ASN A 210 0.46 17.85 3.70
CA ASN A 210 0.29 18.67 4.89
C ASN A 210 -1.04 19.41 4.86
N THR A 211 -1.67 19.54 6.01
CA THR A 211 -2.83 20.41 6.24
C THR A 211 -2.64 21.19 7.56
N ALA A 212 -3.45 22.22 7.79
CA ALA A 212 -3.41 22.96 9.04
C ALA A 212 -3.73 22.09 10.27
N ALA A 213 -4.43 20.97 10.07
CA ALA A 213 -4.80 20.01 11.12
C ALA A 213 -3.90 18.77 11.18
N GLY A 214 -2.73 18.82 10.56
CA GLY A 214 -1.80 17.67 10.49
C GLY A 214 -1.73 17.05 9.10
N LEU A 215 -1.34 15.79 9.01
CA LEU A 215 -1.19 15.06 7.74
C LEU A 215 -2.54 14.52 7.28
N ARG A 216 -2.77 14.54 5.96
CA ARG A 216 -3.89 13.85 5.33
C ARG A 216 -3.35 12.76 4.42
N TYR A 217 -3.83 11.54 4.62
CA TYR A 217 -3.51 10.37 3.79
C TYR A 217 -4.70 10.01 2.91
N VAL A 218 -4.40 9.71 1.66
CA VAL A 218 -5.36 9.24 0.64
C VAL A 218 -4.74 8.10 -0.15
N LEU A 219 -5.57 7.33 -0.85
CA LEU A 219 -5.11 6.28 -1.76
C LEU A 219 -5.21 6.76 -3.21
N TYR A 220 -4.21 6.43 -4.02
CA TYR A 220 -4.20 6.64 -5.46
C TYR A 220 -3.70 5.38 -6.17
N VAL A 221 -3.99 5.29 -7.47
CA VAL A 221 -3.61 4.15 -8.31
C VAL A 221 -2.75 4.61 -9.48
N PHE A 222 -1.86 3.74 -9.94
CA PHE A 222 -1.05 3.97 -11.14
C PHE A 222 -0.69 2.64 -11.80
N LEU A 223 -0.25 2.70 -13.06
CA LEU A 223 0.26 1.54 -13.81
C LEU A 223 1.76 1.69 -14.08
N THR A 224 2.46 0.56 -13.97
CA THR A 224 3.79 0.42 -14.55
C THR A 224 3.76 -0.54 -15.73
N ASP A 225 4.78 -0.48 -16.58
CA ASP A 225 4.95 -1.40 -17.69
C ASP A 225 5.12 -2.85 -17.19
N LEU A 226 4.71 -3.83 -18.00
CA LEU A 226 4.81 -5.25 -17.64
C LEU A 226 6.26 -5.75 -17.56
N ASN A 227 7.14 -5.22 -18.38
CA ASN A 227 8.53 -5.67 -18.50
C ASN A 227 9.51 -4.67 -17.87
N GLU A 228 9.19 -3.38 -17.91
CA GLU A 228 9.98 -2.31 -17.33
C GLU A 228 9.27 -1.74 -16.09
N LEU A 229 9.38 -2.44 -14.96
CA LEU A 229 8.64 -2.14 -13.73
C LEU A 229 8.92 -0.75 -13.15
N THR A 230 10.03 -0.13 -13.56
CA THR A 230 10.40 1.22 -13.16
C THR A 230 9.71 2.32 -13.97
N LYS A 231 9.05 1.95 -15.06
CA LYS A 231 8.36 2.87 -15.96
C LYS A 231 6.89 3.01 -15.59
N VAL A 232 6.53 4.11 -14.96
CA VAL A 232 5.14 4.49 -14.76
C VAL A 232 4.54 4.91 -16.10
N THR A 233 3.50 4.21 -16.55
CA THR A 233 2.85 4.45 -17.85
C THR A 233 1.63 5.35 -17.72
N HIS A 234 0.84 5.19 -16.65
CA HIS A 234 -0.37 5.97 -16.39
C HIS A 234 -0.49 6.28 -14.90
N LYS A 235 -0.78 7.51 -14.59
CA LYS A 235 -1.05 7.97 -13.22
C LYS A 235 -2.09 9.09 -13.26
N PRO A 236 -3.34 8.80 -12.87
CA PRO A 236 -4.40 9.81 -12.76
C PRO A 236 -4.06 10.92 -11.76
N ALA A 237 -4.63 12.08 -11.98
CA ALA A 237 -4.59 13.17 -11.01
C ALA A 237 -5.40 12.83 -9.76
N GLY A 238 -4.95 13.36 -8.62
CA GLY A 238 -5.70 13.30 -7.38
C GLY A 238 -5.69 11.93 -6.69
N TYR A 239 -6.75 11.64 -5.97
CA TYR A 239 -6.90 10.41 -5.20
C TYR A 239 -8.03 9.54 -5.75
N PHE A 240 -7.86 8.23 -5.59
CA PHE A 240 -8.88 7.23 -5.85
C PHE A 240 -9.84 7.06 -4.66
N LEU A 241 -9.30 7.03 -3.43
CA LEU A 241 -10.06 6.90 -2.20
C LEU A 241 -9.49 7.81 -1.11
N ALA A 242 -10.37 8.52 -0.41
CA ALA A 242 -10.01 9.42 0.68
C ALA A 242 -10.95 9.19 1.89
N PRO A 243 -10.52 9.54 3.10
CA PRO A 243 -11.36 9.37 4.27
C PRO A 243 -12.64 10.23 4.17
N ASP A 244 -13.78 9.62 4.45
CA ASP A 244 -15.07 10.29 4.46
C ASP A 244 -15.80 10.16 5.81
N ALA A 245 -16.65 11.13 6.10
CA ALA A 245 -17.48 11.16 7.32
C ALA A 245 -16.70 10.73 8.59
N ASN A 246 -17.15 9.66 9.24
CA ASN A 246 -16.55 9.12 10.46
C ASN A 246 -15.15 8.49 10.25
N GLU A 247 -14.77 8.20 9.03
CA GLU A 247 -13.42 7.73 8.73
C GLU A 247 -12.34 8.79 8.99
N ARG A 248 -12.74 10.05 9.11
CA ARG A 248 -11.84 11.17 9.39
C ARG A 248 -11.44 11.27 10.87
N ILE A 249 -12.07 10.48 11.74
CA ILE A 249 -11.91 10.60 13.19
C ILE A 249 -11.37 9.30 13.76
N GLY A 250 -10.27 9.39 14.49
CA GLY A 250 -9.63 8.27 15.17
C GLY A 250 -8.31 8.69 15.78
N ASP A 251 -7.43 7.75 16.02
CA ASP A 251 -6.14 7.97 16.67
C ASP A 251 -5.24 8.89 15.82
N VAL A 252 -5.25 8.69 14.51
CA VAL A 252 -4.61 9.58 13.53
C VAL A 252 -5.66 10.05 12.54
N SER A 253 -6.21 11.22 12.75
CA SER A 253 -7.30 11.78 11.95
C SER A 253 -6.94 12.00 10.47
N ASN A 254 -7.96 11.95 9.58
CA ASN A 254 -7.83 12.16 8.14
C ASN A 254 -6.91 11.17 7.41
N VAL A 255 -6.88 9.92 7.83
CA VAL A 255 -6.07 8.88 7.24
C VAL A 255 -6.94 7.77 6.65
N VAL A 256 -6.66 7.38 5.40
CA VAL A 256 -6.94 6.04 4.87
C VAL A 256 -5.63 5.41 4.45
N PHE A 257 -5.45 4.14 4.81
CA PHE A 257 -4.22 3.41 4.57
C PHE A 257 -4.52 1.97 4.18
N CYS A 258 -3.78 1.42 3.20
CA CYS A 258 -4.04 0.09 2.68
C CYS A 258 -2.74 -0.70 2.56
N ASN A 259 -2.72 -1.90 3.15
CA ASN A 259 -1.62 -2.86 3.04
C ASN A 259 -2.01 -4.15 2.33
N GLY A 260 -3.30 -4.33 2.04
CA GLY A 260 -3.79 -5.56 1.46
C GLY A 260 -4.94 -5.34 0.50
N TRP A 261 -4.87 -5.98 -0.64
CA TRP A 261 -5.97 -6.19 -1.56
C TRP A 261 -5.92 -7.60 -2.14
N ILE A 262 -7.05 -8.08 -2.62
CA ILE A 262 -7.16 -9.39 -3.25
C ILE A 262 -7.91 -9.21 -4.56
N ALA A 263 -7.32 -9.70 -5.65
CA ALA A 263 -7.98 -9.80 -6.95
C ALA A 263 -8.41 -11.24 -7.17
N GLU A 264 -9.67 -11.43 -7.55
CA GLU A 264 -10.25 -12.72 -7.90
C GLU A 264 -10.08 -13.03 -9.39
N GLU A 265 -10.17 -14.31 -9.73
CA GLU A 265 -10.10 -14.75 -11.12
C GLU A 265 -11.23 -14.19 -12.00
N ASN A 266 -12.40 -13.92 -11.40
CA ASN A 266 -13.53 -13.29 -12.09
C ASN A 266 -13.35 -11.78 -12.30
N GLY A 267 -12.27 -11.20 -11.77
CA GLY A 267 -11.92 -9.80 -11.89
C GLY A 267 -12.38 -8.92 -10.72
N ASP A 268 -13.09 -9.46 -9.73
CA ASP A 268 -13.44 -8.72 -8.53
C ASP A 268 -12.20 -8.37 -7.70
N VAL A 269 -12.20 -7.20 -7.08
CA VAL A 269 -11.11 -6.72 -6.23
C VAL A 269 -11.67 -6.27 -4.88
N TYR A 270 -11.08 -6.81 -3.81
CA TYR A 270 -11.35 -6.42 -2.44
C TYR A 270 -10.17 -5.59 -1.91
N ILE A 271 -10.42 -4.34 -1.53
CA ILE A 271 -9.44 -3.41 -1.00
C ILE A 271 -9.66 -3.29 0.50
N TYR A 272 -8.73 -3.82 1.30
CA TYR A 272 -8.78 -3.78 2.76
C TYR A 272 -8.00 -2.57 3.25
N TYR A 273 -8.72 -1.52 3.63
CA TYR A 273 -8.10 -0.29 4.11
C TYR A 273 -8.46 0.00 5.56
N ALA A 274 -7.62 0.75 6.22
CA ALA A 274 -7.89 1.25 7.55
C ALA A 274 -8.23 2.74 7.49
N SER A 275 -9.09 3.19 8.41
CA SER A 275 -9.36 4.61 8.62
C SER A 275 -8.86 5.08 9.97
N SER A 276 -8.18 6.24 9.95
CA SER A 276 -7.71 7.00 11.11
C SER A 276 -6.97 6.14 12.15
N ASP A 277 -6.20 5.14 11.68
CA ASP A 277 -5.42 4.17 12.47
C ASP A 277 -6.24 3.49 13.59
N THR A 278 -7.53 3.25 13.35
CA THR A 278 -8.45 2.77 14.40
C THR A 278 -9.23 1.54 13.97
N ARG A 279 -9.65 1.44 12.71
CA ARG A 279 -10.58 0.41 12.25
C ARG A 279 -10.36 0.00 10.80
N MET A 280 -10.73 -1.25 10.50
CA MET A 280 -10.67 -1.82 9.16
C MET A 280 -11.97 -1.64 8.40
N HIS A 281 -11.84 -1.52 7.08
CA HIS A 281 -12.92 -1.49 6.11
C HIS A 281 -12.57 -2.36 4.91
N VAL A 282 -13.59 -2.70 4.11
CA VAL A 282 -13.42 -3.28 2.79
C VAL A 282 -14.17 -2.43 1.77
N ALA A 283 -13.48 -2.07 0.69
CA ALA A 283 -14.10 -1.54 -0.52
C ALA A 283 -14.03 -2.59 -1.62
N THR A 284 -15.05 -2.67 -2.44
CA THR A 284 -15.13 -3.61 -3.57
C THR A 284 -15.15 -2.86 -4.89
N THR A 285 -14.46 -3.41 -5.88
CA THR A 285 -14.41 -2.90 -7.25
C THR A 285 -14.04 -4.04 -8.19
N THR A 286 -13.73 -3.74 -9.44
CA THR A 286 -13.21 -4.73 -10.39
C THR A 286 -11.92 -4.26 -11.04
N ILE A 287 -11.11 -5.21 -11.53
CA ILE A 287 -9.93 -4.90 -12.35
C ILE A 287 -10.30 -4.01 -13.53
N GLN A 288 -11.46 -4.27 -14.18
CA GLN A 288 -11.91 -3.46 -15.31
C GLN A 288 -12.17 -2.00 -14.90
N GLN A 289 -12.86 -1.77 -13.78
CA GLN A 289 -13.12 -0.41 -13.27
C GLN A 289 -11.84 0.33 -12.88
N LEU A 290 -10.90 -0.37 -12.23
CA LEU A 290 -9.61 0.21 -11.86
C LEU A 290 -8.79 0.56 -13.11
N LEU A 291 -8.75 -0.33 -14.11
CA LEU A 291 -8.06 -0.07 -15.37
C LEU A 291 -8.73 1.06 -16.15
N ASP A 292 -10.06 1.10 -16.20
CA ASP A 292 -10.79 2.19 -16.84
C ASP A 292 -10.44 3.54 -16.22
N HIS A 293 -10.46 3.62 -14.89
CA HIS A 293 -10.03 4.82 -14.17
C HIS A 293 -8.58 5.21 -14.48
N VAL A 294 -7.63 4.26 -14.38
CA VAL A 294 -6.20 4.56 -14.56
C VAL A 294 -5.87 4.97 -16.00
N LEU A 295 -6.51 4.35 -16.99
CA LEU A 295 -6.20 4.60 -18.40
C LEU A 295 -6.86 5.87 -18.95
N HIS A 296 -8.02 6.26 -18.43
CA HIS A 296 -8.82 7.34 -19.00
C HIS A 296 -8.94 8.57 -18.12
N ALA A 297 -8.70 8.47 -16.81
CA ALA A 297 -8.66 9.67 -15.98
C ALA A 297 -7.43 10.51 -16.31
N PRO A 298 -7.58 11.83 -16.41
CA PRO A 298 -6.48 12.71 -16.82
C PRO A 298 -5.35 12.73 -15.79
N ALA A 299 -4.13 12.87 -16.27
CA ALA A 299 -2.96 13.13 -15.43
C ALA A 299 -3.02 14.55 -14.83
N ASP A 300 -2.26 14.77 -13.74
CA ASP A 300 -2.16 16.10 -13.13
C ASP A 300 -1.34 17.04 -14.03
N GLY A 301 -1.95 18.12 -14.49
CA GLY A 301 -1.29 19.17 -15.28
C GLY A 301 -0.40 20.10 -14.44
N LEU A 302 -0.38 19.94 -13.11
CA LEU A 302 0.42 20.69 -12.14
C LEU A 302 0.17 22.20 -12.10
N ARG A 303 -0.89 22.69 -12.76
CA ARG A 303 -1.28 24.10 -12.78
C ARG A 303 -2.81 24.26 -12.76
N SER A 304 -3.30 25.24 -12.02
CA SER A 304 -4.73 25.52 -11.92
C SER A 304 -5.41 25.73 -13.28
N ALA A 305 -4.72 26.37 -14.21
CA ALA A 305 -5.26 26.60 -15.57
C ALA A 305 -5.49 25.28 -16.32
N GLU A 306 -4.59 24.31 -16.20
CA GLU A 306 -4.71 22.99 -16.82
C GLU A 306 -5.82 22.16 -16.14
N SER A 307 -6.00 22.28 -14.82
CA SER A 307 -7.13 21.66 -14.13
C SER A 307 -8.47 22.21 -14.63
N VAL A 308 -8.57 23.51 -14.85
CA VAL A 308 -9.78 24.13 -15.43
C VAL A 308 -10.01 23.64 -16.85
N GLN A 309 -8.96 23.61 -17.68
CA GLN A 309 -9.06 23.10 -19.05
C GLN A 309 -9.55 21.65 -19.08
N THR A 310 -8.99 20.78 -18.26
CA THR A 310 -9.41 19.38 -18.12
C THR A 310 -10.90 19.27 -17.77
N ILE A 311 -11.37 20.10 -16.82
CA ILE A 311 -12.79 20.11 -16.43
C ILE A 311 -13.67 20.56 -17.61
N VAL A 312 -13.25 21.58 -18.36
CA VAL A 312 -13.98 22.06 -19.54
C VAL A 312 -14.10 20.99 -20.62
N GLU A 313 -12.98 20.29 -20.90
CA GLU A 313 -12.96 19.19 -21.86
C GLU A 313 -13.89 18.04 -21.44
N LEU A 314 -13.89 17.65 -20.16
CA LEU A 314 -14.81 16.65 -19.63
C LEU A 314 -16.28 17.08 -19.71
N ILE A 315 -16.57 18.34 -19.44
CA ILE A 315 -17.93 18.90 -19.58
C ILE A 315 -18.38 18.83 -21.04
N ASP A 316 -17.52 19.19 -21.98
CA ASP A 316 -17.85 19.17 -23.40
C ASP A 316 -18.04 17.77 -23.96
N GLN A 317 -17.23 16.80 -23.50
CA GLN A 317 -17.45 15.39 -23.77
C GLN A 317 -18.80 14.91 -23.24
N ASN A 318 -19.13 15.22 -21.99
CA ASN A 318 -20.41 14.84 -21.40
C ASN A 318 -21.61 15.48 -22.14
N LYS A 319 -21.49 16.71 -22.59
CA LYS A 319 -22.54 17.36 -23.41
C LYS A 319 -22.77 16.62 -24.73
N SER A 320 -21.73 16.09 -25.35
CA SER A 320 -21.88 15.30 -26.57
C SER A 320 -22.71 14.04 -26.37
N PHE A 321 -22.49 13.34 -25.26
CA PHE A 321 -23.29 12.17 -24.87
C PHE A 321 -24.77 12.53 -24.59
N LEU A 322 -25.03 13.67 -23.98
CA LEU A 322 -26.41 14.14 -23.69
C LEU A 322 -27.18 14.61 -24.93
N GLN A 323 -26.48 14.87 -26.04
CA GLN A 323 -27.11 15.24 -27.31
C GLN A 323 -27.48 14.05 -28.20
N GLU A 324 -26.96 12.85 -27.91
CA GLU A 324 -27.42 11.62 -28.55
C GLU A 324 -28.80 11.28 -28.01
N PRO A 325 -29.79 10.96 -28.85
CA PRO A 325 -31.10 10.55 -28.39
C PRO A 325 -30.96 9.27 -27.55
N ILE A 326 -31.37 9.35 -26.28
CA ILE A 326 -31.43 8.17 -25.42
C ILE A 326 -32.42 7.20 -26.08
N ASP A 327 -31.93 6.06 -26.55
CA ASP A 327 -32.80 4.99 -27.04
C ASP A 327 -33.57 4.41 -25.84
N VAL A 328 -34.77 4.93 -25.66
CA VAL A 328 -35.70 4.58 -24.55
C VAL A 328 -36.05 3.09 -24.56
N ASN A 329 -35.82 2.37 -25.67
CA ASN A 329 -36.06 0.94 -25.78
C ASN A 329 -34.97 0.07 -25.10
N LEU A 330 -33.80 0.60 -24.85
CA LEU A 330 -32.76 -0.11 -24.09
C LEU A 330 -33.01 -0.09 -22.57
N ALA A 331 -33.65 0.95 -22.06
CA ALA A 331 -33.93 1.13 -20.62
C ALA A 331 -35.07 0.20 -20.11
N ILE A 332 -35.89 -0.39 -20.99
CA ILE A 332 -37.01 -1.27 -20.61
C ILE A 332 -36.59 -2.75 -20.54
N ARG A 333 -35.36 -3.10 -20.97
CA ARG A 333 -34.91 -4.51 -20.97
C ARG A 333 -34.10 -4.92 -19.74
N THR A 334 -33.99 -4.06 -18.74
CA THR A 334 -33.25 -4.32 -17.48
C THR A 334 -34.14 -4.11 -16.24
N GLN A 335 -35.38 -4.64 -16.28
CA GLN A 335 -36.21 -4.91 -15.08
C GLN A 335 -36.45 -6.38 -14.96
#